data_869479bd67ae0543447ba2d329d07e5a
#
_entry.id   869479bd67ae0543447ba2d329d07e5a
#
_cell.length_a   1.000
_cell.length_b   1.000
_cell.length_c   1.000
_cell.angle_alpha   90.00
_cell.angle_beta   90.00
_cell.angle_gamma   90.00
#
_symmetry.space_group_name_H-M   'P 1'
#
loop_
_entity.id
_entity.type
_entity.pdbx_description
1 polymer ?
#
loop_
_entity_poly.entity_id
_entity_poly.type
_entity_poly.pdbx_seq_one_letter_code
_entity_poly.pdbx_strand_id
1 'polypeptide(L)'
;MSVFVEEPAPVESIPEGYLRGFYKQGRDWVPAVVVLVLALVAWQEGIRIFHIQRFLLPKPTAIAHTLYAEWGQLWSSGWYTFQEALGGFLIGSSAAILLSFVVARFKVLGEASMPYAIAANAIPIIAFAPILNAWFGIGQESKMAVAAILCFFPVLINMVRGLTSVPPASIELMRSYAASELTIFRRVRLPNSLPYLFSALKVASVLAMIGAIVGEYFGGSQQQLGIIIKNSASLFQFELAWAAIVVACCMGIGFYLAVSLAEHVFMSWHPSSRRAAG
;
A
#
# COMPACT_ATOMS: atom_id res chain seq x y z
N MET A 1 -30.74 -34.83 -54.43
CA MET A 1 -30.41 -35.05 -53.01
C MET A 1 -28.93 -34.75 -52.86
N SER A 2 -28.58 -33.47 -52.67
CA SER A 2 -27.21 -32.97 -52.56
C SER A 2 -26.86 -32.89 -51.06
N VAL A 3 -25.91 -33.75 -50.66
CA VAL A 3 -25.36 -33.75 -49.32
C VAL A 3 -24.42 -32.53 -49.17
N PHE A 4 -24.80 -31.56 -48.35
CA PHE A 4 -23.90 -30.51 -47.90
C PHE A 4 -22.89 -31.12 -46.96
N VAL A 5 -21.64 -31.22 -47.38
CA VAL A 5 -20.50 -31.52 -46.52
C VAL A 5 -20.12 -30.21 -45.82
N GLU A 6 -20.40 -30.08 -44.54
CA GLU A 6 -19.99 -28.93 -43.71
C GLU A 6 -18.46 -29.02 -43.51
N GLU A 7 -17.77 -28.02 -44.03
CA GLU A 7 -16.31 -27.90 -43.83
C GLU A 7 -16.01 -27.63 -42.34
N PRO A 8 -15.05 -28.31 -41.73
CA PRO A 8 -14.73 -28.07 -40.30
C PRO A 8 -14.14 -26.68 -40.12
N ALA A 9 -14.68 -25.94 -39.12
CA ALA A 9 -14.22 -24.62 -38.77
C ALA A 9 -12.68 -24.62 -38.53
N PRO A 10 -11.97 -23.58 -38.99
CA PRO A 10 -10.54 -23.50 -38.81
C PRO A 10 -10.20 -23.44 -37.31
N VAL A 11 -9.25 -24.28 -36.90
CA VAL A 11 -8.70 -24.30 -35.55
C VAL A 11 -8.12 -22.91 -35.29
N GLU A 12 -8.73 -22.15 -34.38
CA GLU A 12 -8.23 -20.84 -33.93
C GLU A 12 -6.81 -21.03 -33.37
N SER A 13 -5.83 -20.57 -34.14
CA SER A 13 -4.46 -20.48 -33.69
C SER A 13 -4.40 -19.51 -32.51
N ILE A 14 -3.78 -19.92 -31.40
CA ILE A 14 -3.51 -19.09 -30.22
C ILE A 14 -2.92 -17.76 -30.73
N PRO A 15 -3.54 -16.60 -30.45
CA PRO A 15 -3.07 -15.34 -30.99
C PRO A 15 -1.66 -15.05 -30.48
N GLU A 16 -0.72 -14.92 -31.40
CA GLU A 16 0.70 -14.57 -31.13
C GLU A 16 0.87 -13.31 -30.27
N GLY A 17 -0.19 -12.55 -30.06
CA GLY A 17 -0.25 -11.37 -29.20
C GLY A 17 -0.02 -11.65 -27.71
N TYR A 18 -0.33 -12.85 -27.21
CA TYR A 18 -0.15 -13.19 -25.79
C TYR A 18 1.34 -13.27 -25.39
N LEU A 19 2.17 -13.86 -26.22
CA LEU A 19 3.62 -13.97 -25.96
C LEU A 19 4.33 -12.61 -26.16
N ARG A 20 3.86 -11.79 -27.10
CA ARG A 20 4.40 -10.42 -27.31
C ARG A 20 4.08 -9.49 -26.15
N GLY A 21 2.93 -9.65 -25.47
CA GLY A 21 2.56 -8.89 -24.26
C GLY A 21 3.52 -9.15 -23.10
N PHE A 22 3.85 -10.41 -22.82
CA PHE A 22 4.81 -10.79 -21.78
C PHE A 22 6.23 -10.28 -22.05
N TYR A 23 6.70 -10.37 -23.30
CA TYR A 23 8.02 -9.85 -23.69
C TYR A 23 8.11 -8.32 -23.63
N LYS A 24 7.03 -7.61 -23.97
CA LYS A 24 6.97 -6.15 -23.90
C LYS A 24 6.95 -5.66 -22.47
N GLN A 25 6.16 -6.30 -21.61
CA GLN A 25 6.08 -5.99 -20.19
C GLN A 25 7.39 -6.28 -19.44
N GLY A 26 8.09 -7.39 -19.78
CA GLY A 26 9.42 -7.69 -19.25
C GLY A 26 10.47 -6.64 -19.66
N ARG A 27 10.40 -6.13 -20.89
CA ARG A 27 11.33 -5.12 -21.41
C ARG A 27 11.17 -3.77 -20.74
N ASP A 28 9.97 -3.44 -20.29
CA ASP A 28 9.68 -2.16 -19.60
C ASP A 28 10.26 -2.14 -18.17
N TRP A 29 10.51 -3.30 -17.56
CA TRP A 29 11.16 -3.42 -16.25
C TRP A 29 12.69 -3.40 -16.31
N VAL A 30 13.27 -3.71 -17.46
CA VAL A 30 14.73 -3.75 -17.64
C VAL A 30 15.40 -2.42 -17.26
N PRO A 31 14.91 -1.23 -17.71
CA PRO A 31 15.52 0.03 -17.31
C PRO A 31 15.47 0.26 -15.79
N ALA A 32 14.37 -0.10 -15.12
CA ALA A 32 14.25 0.05 -13.69
C ALA A 32 15.24 -0.86 -12.93
N VAL A 33 15.39 -2.11 -13.36
CA VAL A 33 16.36 -3.04 -12.78
C VAL A 33 17.79 -2.57 -13.03
N VAL A 34 18.10 -2.08 -14.24
CA VAL A 34 19.42 -1.54 -14.58
C VAL A 34 19.76 -0.34 -13.68
N VAL A 35 18.83 0.61 -13.52
CA VAL A 35 19.02 1.78 -12.64
C VAL A 35 19.25 1.34 -11.19
N LEU A 36 18.48 0.37 -10.69
CA LEU A 36 18.65 -0.18 -9.34
C LEU A 36 20.05 -0.82 -9.16
N VAL A 37 20.47 -1.64 -10.11
CA VAL A 37 21.79 -2.30 -10.06
C VAL A 37 22.90 -1.25 -10.12
N LEU A 38 22.80 -0.27 -11.02
CA LEU A 38 23.77 0.82 -11.11
C LEU A 38 23.84 1.64 -9.82
N ALA A 39 22.70 1.91 -9.18
CA ALA A 39 22.65 2.61 -7.89
C ALA A 39 23.34 1.79 -6.78
N LEU A 40 23.08 0.48 -6.70
CA LEU A 40 23.75 -0.40 -5.73
C LEU A 40 25.26 -0.51 -5.98
N VAL A 41 25.70 -0.59 -7.23
CA VAL A 41 27.12 -0.58 -7.61
C VAL A 41 27.76 0.76 -7.27
N ALA A 42 27.10 1.87 -7.61
CA ALA A 42 27.60 3.21 -7.27
C ALA A 42 27.71 3.40 -5.74
N TRP A 43 26.72 2.90 -4.96
CA TRP A 43 26.80 2.90 -3.51
C TRP A 43 27.99 2.06 -3.00
N GLN A 44 28.12 0.83 -3.49
CA GLN A 44 29.20 -0.08 -3.12
C GLN A 44 30.60 0.50 -3.39
N GLU A 45 30.81 0.98 -4.62
CA GLU A 45 32.10 1.56 -5.05
C GLU A 45 32.33 2.94 -4.45
N GLY A 46 31.31 3.74 -4.23
CA GLY A 46 31.41 5.01 -3.52
C GLY A 46 31.99 4.83 -2.11
N ILE A 47 31.47 3.86 -1.34
CA ILE A 47 32.01 3.55 -0.01
C ILE A 47 33.48 3.11 -0.09
N ARG A 48 33.84 2.36 -1.14
CA ARG A 48 35.21 1.87 -1.33
C ARG A 48 36.16 3.01 -1.70
N ILE A 49 35.78 3.87 -2.64
CA ILE A 49 36.61 4.97 -3.16
C ILE A 49 36.82 6.06 -2.09
N PHE A 50 35.73 6.45 -1.41
CA PHE A 50 35.79 7.48 -0.38
C PHE A 50 36.23 6.97 1.00
N HIS A 51 36.59 5.68 1.12
CA HIS A 51 37.03 5.04 2.37
C HIS A 51 36.05 5.26 3.53
N ILE A 52 34.74 5.26 3.24
CA ILE A 52 33.70 5.49 4.25
C ILE A 52 33.73 4.33 5.25
N GLN A 53 33.76 4.68 6.53
CA GLN A 53 33.84 3.71 7.61
C GLN A 53 32.54 2.90 7.72
N ARG A 54 32.64 1.59 8.01
CA ARG A 54 31.48 0.66 8.05
C ARG A 54 30.41 1.08 9.05
N PHE A 55 30.82 1.71 10.15
CA PHE A 55 29.91 2.19 11.17
C PHE A 55 29.16 3.47 10.75
N LEU A 56 29.52 4.12 9.66
CA LEU A 56 28.81 5.30 9.15
C LEU A 56 27.82 4.88 8.04
N LEU A 57 28.30 4.07 7.08
CA LEU A 57 27.47 3.57 5.99
C LEU A 57 27.97 2.17 5.58
N PRO A 58 27.17 1.11 5.82
CA PRO A 58 27.56 -0.24 5.43
C PRO A 58 27.46 -0.46 3.94
N LYS A 59 28.29 -1.36 3.42
CA LYS A 59 28.26 -1.77 2.02
C LYS A 59 27.02 -2.64 1.74
N PRO A 60 26.39 -2.54 0.56
CA PRO A 60 25.29 -3.42 0.16
C PRO A 60 25.58 -4.91 0.34
N THR A 61 26.81 -5.34 0.02
CA THR A 61 27.23 -6.74 0.22
C THR A 61 27.29 -7.15 1.69
N ALA A 62 27.67 -6.26 2.60
CA ALA A 62 27.69 -6.54 4.03
C ALA A 62 26.26 -6.62 4.59
N ILE A 63 25.36 -5.73 4.12
CA ILE A 63 23.93 -5.78 4.45
C ILE A 63 23.31 -7.12 3.99
N ALA A 64 23.61 -7.55 2.77
CA ALA A 64 23.11 -8.82 2.23
C ALA A 64 23.62 -10.03 3.03
N HIS A 65 24.90 -10.01 3.46
CA HIS A 65 25.46 -11.05 4.31
C HIS A 65 24.77 -11.11 5.69
N THR A 66 24.58 -9.95 6.34
CA THR A 66 23.86 -9.85 7.63
C THR A 66 22.40 -10.28 7.48
N LEU A 67 21.74 -9.88 6.40
CA LEU A 67 20.37 -10.31 6.09
C LEU A 67 20.26 -11.83 5.99
N TYR A 68 21.23 -12.49 5.36
CA TYR A 68 21.25 -13.95 5.27
C TYR A 68 21.56 -14.60 6.62
N ALA A 69 22.53 -14.09 7.36
CA ALA A 69 22.95 -14.63 8.66
C ALA A 69 21.83 -14.53 9.72
N GLU A 70 21.12 -13.41 9.74
CA GLU A 70 20.08 -13.11 10.74
C GLU A 70 18.65 -13.31 10.17
N TRP A 71 18.50 -14.04 9.05
CA TRP A 71 17.23 -14.19 8.35
C TRP A 71 16.10 -14.67 9.25
N GLY A 72 16.34 -15.68 10.09
CA GLY A 72 15.31 -16.23 10.97
C GLY A 72 14.74 -15.21 11.95
N GLN A 73 15.61 -14.42 12.59
CA GLN A 73 15.21 -13.37 13.51
C GLN A 73 14.50 -12.23 12.78
N LEU A 74 15.10 -11.75 11.68
CA LEU A 74 14.54 -10.64 10.91
C LEU A 74 13.19 -10.97 10.29
N TRP A 75 13.01 -12.20 9.81
CA TRP A 75 11.73 -12.66 9.26
C TRP A 75 10.64 -12.75 10.34
N SER A 76 10.95 -13.36 11.50
CA SER A 76 9.99 -13.46 12.61
C SER A 76 9.58 -12.09 13.14
N SER A 77 10.55 -11.17 13.28
CA SER A 77 10.30 -9.79 13.70
C SER A 77 9.51 -9.02 12.67
N GLY A 78 9.82 -9.21 11.38
CA GLY A 78 9.09 -8.62 10.27
C GLY A 78 7.63 -9.08 10.25
N TRP A 79 7.39 -10.36 10.46
CA TRP A 79 6.04 -10.91 10.52
C TRP A 79 5.23 -10.31 11.69
N TYR A 80 5.86 -10.12 12.84
CA TYR A 80 5.24 -9.49 14.00
C TYR A 80 4.84 -8.03 13.69
N THR A 81 5.79 -7.24 13.15
CA THR A 81 5.54 -5.86 12.70
C THR A 81 4.46 -5.80 11.60
N PHE A 82 4.45 -6.77 10.68
CA PHE A 82 3.42 -6.87 9.64
C PHE A 82 2.02 -7.09 10.21
N GLN A 83 1.88 -7.92 11.24
CA GLN A 83 0.59 -8.12 11.92
C GLN A 83 0.07 -6.81 12.54
N GLU A 84 0.94 -6.00 13.14
CA GLU A 84 0.58 -4.69 13.67
C GLU A 84 0.14 -3.73 12.55
N ALA A 85 0.90 -3.69 11.45
CA ALA A 85 0.55 -2.90 10.29
C ALA A 85 -0.79 -3.33 9.67
N LEU A 86 -1.01 -4.63 9.51
CA LEU A 86 -2.26 -5.18 8.97
C LEU A 86 -3.46 -4.86 9.88
N GLY A 87 -3.30 -5.05 11.20
CA GLY A 87 -4.34 -4.72 12.16
C GLY A 87 -4.72 -3.24 12.12
N GLY A 88 -3.72 -2.35 12.14
CA GLY A 88 -3.94 -0.91 12.03
C GLY A 88 -4.56 -0.51 10.68
N PHE A 89 -4.10 -1.08 9.58
CA PHE A 89 -4.68 -0.87 8.25
C PHE A 89 -6.16 -1.27 8.20
N LEU A 90 -6.52 -2.43 8.72
CA LEU A 90 -7.91 -2.89 8.72
C LEU A 90 -8.80 -1.99 9.60
N ILE A 91 -8.35 -1.63 10.79
CA ILE A 91 -9.09 -0.75 11.72
C ILE A 91 -9.26 0.64 11.11
N GLY A 92 -8.16 1.28 10.70
CA GLY A 92 -8.18 2.64 10.18
C GLY A 92 -8.95 2.78 8.87
N SER A 93 -8.73 1.85 7.92
CA SER A 93 -9.42 1.88 6.63
C SER A 93 -10.91 1.59 6.77
N SER A 94 -11.30 0.61 7.61
CA SER A 94 -12.72 0.30 7.83
C SER A 94 -13.45 1.48 8.48
N ALA A 95 -12.86 2.09 9.51
CA ALA A 95 -13.43 3.28 10.16
C ALA A 95 -13.58 4.45 9.16
N ALA A 96 -12.56 4.67 8.32
CA ALA A 96 -12.59 5.71 7.28
C ALA A 96 -13.68 5.46 6.23
N ILE A 97 -13.84 4.23 5.76
CA ILE A 97 -14.88 3.84 4.80
C ILE A 97 -16.27 4.06 5.42
N LEU A 98 -16.49 3.60 6.64
CA LEU A 98 -17.78 3.78 7.32
C LEU A 98 -18.11 5.26 7.52
N LEU A 99 -17.14 6.05 7.99
CA LEU A 99 -17.35 7.49 8.17
C LEU A 99 -17.58 8.20 6.83
N SER A 100 -16.91 7.78 5.76
CA SER A 100 -17.08 8.38 4.43
C SER A 100 -18.52 8.25 3.90
N PHE A 101 -19.23 7.17 4.23
CA PHE A 101 -20.65 7.00 3.87
C PHE A 101 -21.53 8.03 4.57
N VAL A 102 -21.25 8.31 5.82
CA VAL A 102 -21.97 9.34 6.60
C VAL A 102 -21.67 10.73 6.03
N VAL A 103 -20.40 11.05 5.82
CA VAL A 103 -19.95 12.34 5.29
C VAL A 103 -20.51 12.58 3.89
N ALA A 104 -20.48 11.58 2.99
CA ALA A 104 -21.01 11.70 1.64
C ALA A 104 -22.55 11.78 1.59
N ARG A 105 -23.27 11.29 2.61
CA ARG A 105 -24.74 11.38 2.70
C ARG A 105 -25.21 12.78 2.99
N PHE A 106 -24.45 13.54 3.80
CA PHE A 106 -24.82 14.88 4.24
C PHE A 106 -23.88 15.93 3.62
N LYS A 107 -24.32 16.63 2.58
CA LYS A 107 -23.52 17.60 1.83
C LYS A 107 -22.83 18.64 2.74
N VAL A 108 -23.56 19.17 3.71
CA VAL A 108 -23.04 20.15 4.69
C VAL A 108 -21.89 19.56 5.50
N LEU A 109 -22.02 18.31 5.97
CA LEU A 109 -20.95 17.62 6.69
C LEU A 109 -19.73 17.37 5.78
N GLY A 110 -19.96 17.01 4.51
CA GLY A 110 -18.90 16.79 3.53
C GLY A 110 -18.08 18.05 3.27
N GLU A 111 -18.75 19.16 3.00
CA GLU A 111 -18.08 20.45 2.73
C GLU A 111 -17.37 20.99 3.98
N ALA A 112 -17.98 20.86 5.17
CA ALA A 112 -17.41 21.37 6.40
C ALA A 112 -16.26 20.49 6.94
N SER A 113 -16.34 19.16 6.82
CA SER A 113 -15.35 18.23 7.41
C SER A 113 -14.07 18.07 6.60
N MET A 114 -14.10 18.25 5.27
CA MET A 114 -12.93 18.03 4.40
C MET A 114 -11.72 18.91 4.73
N PRO A 115 -11.86 20.22 4.98
CA PRO A 115 -10.71 21.03 5.39
C PRO A 115 -10.07 20.54 6.69
N TYR A 116 -10.89 20.11 7.65
CA TYR A 116 -10.39 19.55 8.93
C TYR A 116 -9.70 18.21 8.74
N ALA A 117 -10.24 17.32 7.90
CA ALA A 117 -9.62 16.04 7.58
C ALA A 117 -8.26 16.22 6.91
N ILE A 118 -8.14 17.18 5.99
CA ILE A 118 -6.87 17.52 5.33
C ILE A 118 -5.88 18.11 6.35
N ALA A 119 -6.33 19.02 7.21
CA ALA A 119 -5.49 19.61 8.24
C ALA A 119 -5.02 18.55 9.26
N ALA A 120 -5.90 17.65 9.67
CA ALA A 120 -5.56 16.55 10.58
C ALA A 120 -4.53 15.59 9.99
N ASN A 121 -4.55 15.37 8.67
CA ASN A 121 -3.52 14.55 7.99
C ASN A 121 -2.11 15.20 8.03
N ALA A 122 -2.01 16.49 8.28
CA ALA A 122 -0.74 17.19 8.42
C ALA A 122 -0.12 17.09 9.84
N ILE A 123 -0.86 16.52 10.81
CA ILE A 123 -0.35 16.35 12.17
C ILE A 123 0.79 15.32 12.17
N PRO A 124 1.96 15.65 12.76
CA PRO A 124 3.09 14.72 12.78
C PRO A 124 2.79 13.53 13.70
N ILE A 125 2.37 12.41 13.10
CA ILE A 125 1.97 11.20 13.83
C ILE A 125 3.07 10.67 14.77
N ILE A 126 4.33 10.94 14.43
CA ILE A 126 5.48 10.59 15.26
C ILE A 126 5.38 11.17 16.69
N ALA A 127 4.76 12.34 16.83
CA ALA A 127 4.54 12.96 18.14
C ALA A 127 3.44 12.26 18.96
N PHE A 128 2.54 11.52 18.31
CA PHE A 128 1.47 10.78 18.96
C PHE A 128 1.90 9.38 19.45
N ALA A 129 2.93 8.78 18.86
CA ALA A 129 3.36 7.44 19.22
C ALA A 129 3.62 7.25 20.73
N PRO A 130 4.33 8.15 21.44
CA PRO A 130 4.49 8.04 22.89
C PRO A 130 3.16 8.14 23.67
N ILE A 131 2.23 8.97 23.20
CA ILE A 131 0.92 9.16 23.83
C ILE A 131 0.09 7.89 23.68
N LEU A 132 0.08 7.31 22.49
CA LEU A 132 -0.63 6.05 22.22
C LEU A 132 -0.04 4.88 23.01
N ASN A 133 1.28 4.86 23.19
CA ASN A 133 1.93 3.89 24.08
C ASN A 133 1.51 4.08 25.54
N ALA A 134 1.31 5.32 26.00
CA ALA A 134 0.82 5.58 27.36
C ALA A 134 -0.64 5.17 27.55
N TRP A 135 -1.49 5.29 26.51
CA TRP A 135 -2.90 4.92 26.59
C TRP A 135 -3.17 3.43 26.40
N PHE A 136 -2.49 2.81 25.44
CA PHE A 136 -2.73 1.41 25.05
C PHE A 136 -1.64 0.44 25.51
N GLY A 137 -0.61 0.94 26.22
CA GLY A 137 0.55 0.15 26.60
C GLY A 137 1.56 -0.01 25.47
N ILE A 138 2.65 -0.76 25.75
CA ILE A 138 3.74 -1.02 24.80
C ILE A 138 3.48 -2.26 23.91
N GLY A 139 2.27 -2.82 23.97
CA GLY A 139 1.82 -3.97 23.17
C GLY A 139 1.54 -3.65 21.70
N GLN A 140 0.93 -4.59 21.00
CA GLN A 140 0.54 -4.43 19.57
C GLN A 140 -0.53 -3.36 19.37
N GLU A 141 -1.39 -3.17 20.35
CA GLU A 141 -2.55 -2.27 20.27
C GLU A 141 -2.13 -0.83 19.98
N SER A 142 -1.08 -0.35 20.65
CA SER A 142 -0.57 1.02 20.43
C SER A 142 0.03 1.20 19.03
N LYS A 143 0.70 0.19 18.47
CA LYS A 143 1.27 0.20 17.11
C LYS A 143 0.16 0.13 16.06
N MET A 144 -0.84 -0.72 16.29
CA MET A 144 -2.04 -0.76 15.47
C MET A 144 -2.78 0.58 15.48
N ALA A 145 -2.85 1.26 16.63
CA ALA A 145 -3.46 2.59 16.74
C ALA A 145 -2.68 3.65 15.92
N VAL A 146 -1.33 3.65 15.99
CA VAL A 146 -0.49 4.54 15.16
C VAL A 146 -0.74 4.29 13.68
N ALA A 147 -0.69 3.02 13.25
CA ALA A 147 -0.93 2.64 11.88
C ALA A 147 -2.37 2.97 11.42
N ALA A 148 -3.36 2.77 12.28
CA ALA A 148 -4.76 3.09 11.98
C ALA A 148 -4.98 4.58 11.72
N ILE A 149 -4.39 5.46 12.51
CA ILE A 149 -4.51 6.91 12.32
C ILE A 149 -3.87 7.33 10.99
N LEU A 150 -2.71 6.76 10.62
CA LEU A 150 -2.04 7.05 9.35
C LEU A 150 -2.85 6.60 8.13
N CYS A 151 -3.57 5.48 8.25
CA CYS A 151 -4.42 4.97 7.17
C CYS A 151 -5.74 5.71 7.05
N PHE A 152 -6.29 6.19 8.18
CA PHE A 152 -7.64 6.73 8.26
C PHE A 152 -7.88 7.92 7.34
N PHE A 153 -7.06 8.98 7.44
CA PHE A 153 -7.31 10.22 6.70
C PHE A 153 -7.16 10.06 5.18
N PRO A 154 -6.11 9.44 4.64
CA PRO A 154 -6.00 9.22 3.19
C PRO A 154 -7.17 8.41 2.62
N VAL A 155 -7.63 7.39 3.34
CA VAL A 155 -8.76 6.56 2.91
C VAL A 155 -10.07 7.36 2.98
N LEU A 156 -10.32 8.09 4.07
CA LEU A 156 -11.50 8.95 4.24
C LEU A 156 -11.61 9.97 3.11
N ILE A 157 -10.55 10.74 2.88
CA ILE A 157 -10.54 11.82 1.89
C ILE A 157 -10.81 11.28 0.49
N ASN A 158 -10.13 10.20 0.09
CA ASN A 158 -10.29 9.65 -1.24
C ASN A 158 -11.64 8.96 -1.43
N MET A 159 -12.14 8.26 -0.40
CA MET A 159 -13.44 7.62 -0.47
C MET A 159 -14.57 8.65 -0.58
N VAL A 160 -14.53 9.75 0.19
CA VAL A 160 -15.50 10.85 0.08
C VAL A 160 -15.43 11.48 -1.31
N ARG A 161 -14.23 11.75 -1.84
CA ARG A 161 -14.05 12.25 -3.22
C ARG A 161 -14.70 11.31 -4.23
N GLY A 162 -14.44 10.02 -4.14
CA GLY A 162 -15.00 9.03 -5.06
C GLY A 162 -16.54 8.97 -5.01
N LEU A 163 -17.12 9.03 -3.80
CA LEU A 163 -18.59 9.02 -3.62
C LEU A 163 -19.26 10.30 -4.13
N THR A 164 -18.56 11.42 -4.16
CA THR A 164 -19.09 12.73 -4.55
C THR A 164 -18.72 13.16 -5.98
N SER A 165 -17.79 12.48 -6.65
CA SER A 165 -17.28 12.82 -7.99
C SER A 165 -18.20 12.38 -9.14
N VAL A 166 -19.35 11.79 -8.84
CA VAL A 166 -20.33 11.35 -9.87
C VAL A 166 -20.90 12.56 -10.60
N PRO A 167 -20.89 12.58 -11.95
CA PRO A 167 -21.47 13.67 -12.73
C PRO A 167 -22.95 13.88 -12.37
N PRO A 168 -23.40 15.15 -12.19
CA PRO A 168 -24.80 15.46 -11.86
C PRO A 168 -25.80 14.86 -12.84
N ALA A 169 -25.49 14.87 -14.14
CA ALA A 169 -26.34 14.29 -15.19
C ALA A 169 -26.63 12.80 -14.97
N SER A 170 -25.66 12.02 -14.46
CA SER A 170 -25.88 10.60 -14.15
C SER A 170 -26.85 10.42 -12.98
N ILE A 171 -26.80 11.31 -12.00
CA ILE A 171 -27.72 11.29 -10.86
C ILE A 171 -29.12 11.70 -11.29
N GLU A 172 -29.24 12.75 -12.10
CA GLU A 172 -30.52 13.24 -12.67
C GLU A 172 -31.18 12.17 -13.53
N LEU A 173 -30.39 11.47 -14.37
CA LEU A 173 -30.91 10.35 -15.17
C LEU A 173 -31.47 9.25 -14.27
N MET A 174 -30.80 8.87 -13.21
CA MET A 174 -31.31 7.85 -12.26
C MET A 174 -32.60 8.32 -11.58
N ARG A 175 -32.70 9.61 -11.25
CA ARG A 175 -33.92 10.20 -10.66
C ARG A 175 -35.08 10.25 -11.66
N SER A 176 -34.82 10.47 -12.94
CA SER A 176 -35.89 10.43 -13.99
C SER A 176 -36.50 9.03 -14.14
N TYR A 177 -35.74 7.98 -13.78
CA TYR A 177 -36.24 6.60 -13.66
C TYR A 177 -36.83 6.27 -12.28
N ALA A 178 -37.16 7.30 -11.47
CA ALA A 178 -37.69 7.17 -10.11
C ALA A 178 -36.83 6.27 -9.19
N ALA A 179 -35.49 6.22 -9.40
CA ALA A 179 -34.57 5.45 -8.58
C ALA A 179 -34.46 6.05 -7.18
N SER A 180 -34.55 5.21 -6.15
CA SER A 180 -34.36 5.64 -4.77
C SER A 180 -32.90 6.06 -4.51
N GLU A 181 -32.67 6.91 -3.49
CA GLU A 181 -31.31 7.33 -3.09
C GLU A 181 -30.39 6.14 -2.76
N LEU A 182 -30.92 5.06 -2.20
CA LEU A 182 -30.18 3.83 -1.93
C LEU A 182 -29.75 3.12 -3.22
N THR A 183 -30.62 3.14 -4.23
CA THR A 183 -30.33 2.59 -5.56
C THR A 183 -29.23 3.41 -6.25
N ILE A 184 -29.32 4.74 -6.21
CA ILE A 184 -28.28 5.66 -6.74
C ILE A 184 -26.96 5.42 -6.01
N PHE A 185 -26.99 5.29 -4.69
CA PHE A 185 -25.77 5.01 -3.91
C PHE A 185 -25.12 3.69 -4.33
N ARG A 186 -25.89 2.59 -4.35
CA ARG A 186 -25.34 1.24 -4.63
C ARG A 186 -24.91 1.05 -6.08
N ARG A 187 -25.66 1.62 -7.05
CA ARG A 187 -25.42 1.38 -8.48
C ARG A 187 -24.55 2.42 -9.16
N VAL A 188 -24.41 3.60 -8.58
CA VAL A 188 -23.66 4.71 -9.20
C VAL A 188 -22.53 5.18 -8.30
N ARG A 189 -22.84 5.67 -7.09
CA ARG A 189 -21.80 6.30 -6.24
C ARG A 189 -20.77 5.30 -5.74
N LEU A 190 -21.20 4.15 -5.24
CA LEU A 190 -20.30 3.15 -4.69
C LEU A 190 -19.37 2.55 -5.76
N PRO A 191 -19.83 2.09 -6.93
CA PRO A 191 -18.96 1.63 -7.99
C PRO A 191 -18.01 2.73 -8.50
N ASN A 192 -18.47 3.99 -8.59
CA ASN A 192 -17.62 5.12 -8.97
C ASN A 192 -16.51 5.41 -7.95
N SER A 193 -16.74 5.11 -6.67
CA SER A 193 -15.76 5.36 -5.62
C SER A 193 -14.67 4.29 -5.49
N LEU A 194 -14.86 3.09 -6.04
CA LEU A 194 -13.91 1.98 -5.92
C LEU A 194 -12.50 2.29 -6.44
N PRO A 195 -12.28 2.94 -7.59
CA PRO A 195 -10.94 3.32 -8.04
C PRO A 195 -10.23 4.25 -7.05
N TYR A 196 -10.97 5.21 -6.47
CA TYR A 196 -10.45 6.12 -5.45
C TYR A 196 -10.10 5.38 -4.16
N LEU A 197 -10.97 4.44 -3.75
CA LEU A 197 -10.74 3.59 -2.58
C LEU A 197 -9.47 2.76 -2.74
N PHE A 198 -9.33 2.00 -3.82
CA PHE A 198 -8.15 1.15 -4.02
C PHE A 198 -6.86 1.96 -4.17
N SER A 199 -6.92 3.13 -4.83
CA SER A 199 -5.77 4.04 -4.86
C SER A 199 -5.36 4.50 -3.47
N ALA A 200 -6.32 4.80 -2.59
CA ALA A 200 -6.05 5.16 -1.19
C ALA A 200 -5.55 3.97 -0.37
N LEU A 201 -6.14 2.77 -0.54
CA LEU A 201 -5.72 1.56 0.17
C LEU A 201 -4.29 1.15 -0.18
N LYS A 202 -3.85 1.32 -1.43
CA LYS A 202 -2.45 1.10 -1.82
C LYS A 202 -1.49 2.04 -1.06
N VAL A 203 -1.84 3.31 -0.93
CA VAL A 203 -1.04 4.27 -0.14
C VAL A 203 -1.12 3.91 1.35
N ALA A 204 -2.31 3.60 1.85
CA ALA A 204 -2.52 3.24 3.25
C ALA A 204 -1.76 1.97 3.68
N SER A 205 -1.58 0.99 2.78
CA SER A 205 -0.80 -0.22 3.09
C SER A 205 0.67 0.10 3.40
N VAL A 206 1.27 1.03 2.65
CA VAL A 206 2.64 1.51 2.92
C VAL A 206 2.69 2.34 4.20
N LEU A 207 1.71 3.24 4.40
CA LEU A 207 1.62 4.07 5.61
C LEU A 207 1.40 3.22 6.87
N ALA A 208 0.69 2.09 6.77
CA ALA A 208 0.51 1.16 7.88
C ALA A 208 1.84 0.56 8.35
N MET A 209 2.69 0.13 7.41
CA MET A 209 4.03 -0.37 7.74
C MET A 209 4.89 0.71 8.40
N ILE A 210 4.86 1.92 7.86
CA ILE A 210 5.57 3.07 8.46
C ILE A 210 5.04 3.32 9.87
N GLY A 211 3.72 3.31 10.06
CA GLY A 211 3.07 3.54 11.35
C GLY A 211 3.44 2.51 12.41
N ALA A 212 3.44 1.22 12.05
CA ALA A 212 3.86 0.15 12.93
C ALA A 212 5.32 0.34 13.38
N ILE A 213 6.26 0.52 12.43
CA ILE A 213 7.69 0.71 12.71
C ILE A 213 7.93 1.96 13.56
N VAL A 214 7.25 3.08 13.29
CA VAL A 214 7.34 4.30 14.09
C VAL A 214 6.81 4.06 15.50
N GLY A 215 5.67 3.38 15.63
CA GLY A 215 5.11 3.01 16.93
C GLY A 215 6.07 2.16 17.77
N GLU A 216 6.69 1.15 17.15
CA GLU A 216 7.70 0.29 17.74
C GLU A 216 8.95 1.07 18.20
N TYR A 217 9.40 2.03 17.40
CA TYR A 217 10.60 2.83 17.70
C TYR A 217 10.49 3.56 19.03
N PHE A 218 9.29 4.00 19.42
CA PHE A 218 9.03 4.69 20.69
C PHE A 218 8.69 3.76 21.88
N GLY A 219 8.47 2.48 21.62
CA GLY A 219 8.23 1.49 22.68
C GLY A 219 7.74 0.19 22.08
N GLY A 220 8.48 -0.87 22.27
CA GLY A 220 8.17 -2.19 21.73
C GLY A 220 9.00 -3.29 22.39
N SER A 221 8.82 -4.52 21.95
CA SER A 221 9.58 -5.70 22.37
C SER A 221 10.79 -5.93 21.45
N GLN A 222 11.74 -6.72 21.92
CA GLN A 222 12.93 -7.13 21.16
C GLN A 222 12.60 -7.91 19.86
N GLN A 223 11.34 -8.31 19.70
CA GLN A 223 10.88 -9.09 18.56
C GLN A 223 10.24 -8.22 17.45
N GLN A 224 10.51 -6.93 17.41
CA GLN A 224 9.93 -5.98 16.47
C GLN A 224 11.00 -5.30 15.62
N LEU A 225 10.74 -5.08 14.32
CA LEU A 225 11.73 -4.49 13.40
C LEU A 225 12.14 -3.07 13.81
N GLY A 226 11.19 -2.23 14.26
CA GLY A 226 11.49 -0.86 14.69
C GLY A 226 12.42 -0.82 15.90
N ILE A 227 12.29 -1.77 16.85
CA ILE A 227 13.21 -1.92 17.98
C ILE A 227 14.57 -2.44 17.51
N ILE A 228 14.61 -3.41 16.61
CA ILE A 228 15.90 -3.89 16.04
C ILE A 228 16.62 -2.73 15.36
N ILE A 229 15.93 -1.95 14.51
CA ILE A 229 16.52 -0.78 13.84
C ILE A 229 17.07 0.21 14.86
N LYS A 230 16.26 0.57 15.88
CA LYS A 230 16.63 1.51 16.91
C LYS A 230 17.87 1.04 17.71
N ASN A 231 17.83 -0.18 18.24
CA ASN A 231 18.89 -0.71 19.08
C ASN A 231 20.18 -0.90 18.29
N SER A 232 20.09 -1.48 17.09
CA SER A 232 21.26 -1.69 16.23
C SER A 232 21.90 -0.35 15.82
N ALA A 233 21.10 0.67 15.52
CA ALA A 233 21.62 2.01 15.24
C ALA A 233 22.32 2.62 16.47
N SER A 234 21.73 2.46 17.67
CA SER A 234 22.31 2.98 18.92
C SER A 234 23.62 2.27 19.32
N LEU A 235 23.77 1.01 18.90
CA LEU A 235 24.97 0.21 19.14
C LEU A 235 25.99 0.26 17.98
N PHE A 236 25.78 1.14 17.00
CA PHE A 236 26.61 1.25 15.80
C PHE A 236 26.66 -0.02 14.93
N GLN A 237 25.67 -0.92 15.06
CA GLN A 237 25.51 -2.12 14.25
C GLN A 237 24.67 -1.81 13.01
N PHE A 238 25.13 -0.89 12.17
CA PHE A 238 24.34 -0.40 11.03
C PHE A 238 24.05 -1.47 9.98
N GLU A 239 24.87 -2.52 9.85
CA GLU A 239 24.62 -3.65 8.96
C GLU A 239 23.30 -4.35 9.31
N LEU A 240 23.04 -4.57 10.60
CA LEU A 240 21.81 -5.18 11.11
C LEU A 240 20.62 -4.21 11.00
N ALA A 241 20.81 -2.92 11.30
CA ALA A 241 19.78 -1.91 11.13
C ALA A 241 19.30 -1.83 9.67
N TRP A 242 20.24 -1.78 8.72
CA TRP A 242 19.91 -1.77 7.28
C TRP A 242 19.27 -3.08 6.81
N ALA A 243 19.72 -4.22 7.30
CA ALA A 243 19.09 -5.52 7.00
C ALA A 243 17.62 -5.55 7.47
N ALA A 244 17.34 -5.04 8.67
CA ALA A 244 15.97 -4.91 9.18
C ALA A 244 15.12 -3.92 8.33
N ILE A 245 15.69 -2.79 7.87
CA ILE A 245 15.04 -1.86 6.94
C ILE A 245 14.71 -2.55 5.62
N VAL A 246 15.61 -3.37 5.07
CA VAL A 246 15.35 -4.12 3.83
C VAL A 246 14.16 -5.07 4.01
N VAL A 247 14.08 -5.80 5.13
CA VAL A 247 12.92 -6.67 5.42
C VAL A 247 11.64 -5.85 5.52
N ALA A 248 11.67 -4.72 6.22
CA ALA A 248 10.52 -3.81 6.32
C ALA A 248 10.05 -3.30 4.94
N CYS A 249 10.99 -2.91 4.07
CA CYS A 249 10.69 -2.50 2.71
C CYS A 249 10.07 -3.64 1.88
N CYS A 250 10.63 -4.85 1.95
CA CYS A 250 10.09 -6.01 1.24
C CYS A 250 8.66 -6.34 1.70
N MET A 251 8.39 -6.28 3.01
CA MET A 251 7.04 -6.50 3.54
C MET A 251 6.06 -5.39 3.13
N GLY A 252 6.50 -4.13 3.16
CA GLY A 252 5.69 -3.00 2.69
C GLY A 252 5.34 -3.08 1.20
N ILE A 253 6.33 -3.45 0.36
CA ILE A 253 6.11 -3.71 -1.07
C ILE A 253 5.15 -4.89 -1.25
N GLY A 254 5.36 -6.00 -0.53
CA GLY A 254 4.48 -7.16 -0.57
C GLY A 254 3.03 -6.80 -0.19
N PHE A 255 2.85 -5.96 0.82
CA PHE A 255 1.53 -5.49 1.25
C PHE A 255 0.87 -4.61 0.17
N TYR A 256 1.63 -3.66 -0.40
CA TYR A 256 1.16 -2.86 -1.53
C TYR A 256 0.72 -3.72 -2.71
N LEU A 257 1.52 -4.73 -3.08
CA LEU A 257 1.21 -5.65 -4.16
C LEU A 257 -0.02 -6.51 -3.86
N ALA A 258 -0.21 -6.95 -2.61
CA ALA A 258 -1.40 -7.69 -2.20
C ALA A 258 -2.67 -6.83 -2.36
N VAL A 259 -2.63 -5.56 -1.96
CA VAL A 259 -3.75 -4.62 -2.16
C VAL A 259 -3.97 -4.33 -3.65
N SER A 260 -2.89 -4.19 -4.43
CA SER A 260 -2.99 -4.01 -5.89
C SER A 260 -3.59 -5.22 -6.60
N LEU A 261 -3.26 -6.42 -6.14
CA LEU A 261 -3.88 -7.66 -6.63
C LEU A 261 -5.38 -7.71 -6.29
N ALA A 262 -5.74 -7.33 -5.05
CA ALA A 262 -7.13 -7.21 -4.65
C ALA A 262 -7.89 -6.22 -5.55
N GLU A 263 -7.30 -5.04 -5.85
CA GLU A 263 -7.88 -4.09 -6.81
C GLU A 263 -8.18 -4.76 -8.15
N HIS A 264 -7.21 -5.48 -8.71
CA HIS A 264 -7.37 -6.13 -10.01
C HIS A 264 -8.51 -7.18 -10.00
N VAL A 265 -8.65 -7.93 -8.92
CA VAL A 265 -9.72 -8.93 -8.76
C VAL A 265 -11.09 -8.26 -8.62
N PHE A 266 -11.19 -7.22 -7.77
CA PHE A 266 -12.46 -6.54 -7.49
C PHE A 266 -12.87 -5.52 -8.55
N MET A 267 -11.97 -5.09 -9.43
CA MET A 267 -12.22 -4.04 -10.43
C MET A 267 -11.87 -4.48 -11.86
N SER A 268 -12.01 -5.77 -12.18
CA SER A 268 -11.73 -6.32 -13.51
C SER A 268 -12.51 -5.65 -14.66
N TRP A 269 -13.63 -4.98 -14.35
CA TRP A 269 -14.46 -4.26 -15.33
C TRP A 269 -13.98 -2.82 -15.62
N HIS A 270 -13.05 -2.25 -14.82
CA HIS A 270 -12.66 -0.85 -14.98
C HIS A 270 -11.53 -0.69 -16.00
N PRO A 271 -11.56 0.37 -16.88
CA PRO A 271 -10.55 0.57 -17.94
C PRO A 271 -9.10 0.69 -17.43
N SER A 272 -8.88 1.08 -16.19
CA SER A 272 -7.54 1.14 -15.59
C SER A 272 -6.86 -0.23 -15.50
N SER A 273 -7.63 -1.32 -15.34
CA SER A 273 -7.10 -2.69 -15.32
C SER A 273 -6.68 -3.19 -16.70
N ARG A 274 -7.26 -2.63 -17.78
CA ARG A 274 -6.94 -2.99 -19.18
C ARG A 274 -5.66 -2.33 -19.70
N ARG A 275 -5.25 -1.18 -19.14
CA ARG A 275 -4.01 -0.48 -19.54
C ARG A 275 -2.75 -1.12 -18.96
N ALA A 276 -2.86 -1.95 -17.93
CA ALA A 276 -1.76 -2.73 -17.39
C ALA A 276 -1.53 -4.04 -18.14
N ALA A 277 -2.47 -4.45 -19.01
CA ALA A 277 -2.43 -5.69 -19.80
C ALA A 277 -2.17 -5.46 -21.29
N GLY A 278 -1.97 -4.22 -21.76
CA GLY A 278 -1.62 -3.82 -23.14
C GLY A 278 -0.37 -2.91 -23.12
#